data_aa865ade4603e63522f6729eb1fd0641
#
_entry.id   aa865ade4603e63522f6729eb1fd0641
#
_cell.length_a   1.000
_cell.length_b   1.000
_cell.length_c   1.000
_cell.angle_alpha   90.00
_cell.angle_beta   90.00
_cell.angle_gamma   90.00
#
_symmetry.space_group_name_H-M   'P 1'
#
loop_
_entity.id
_entity.type
_entity.pdbx_description
1 polymer ?
#
loop_
_entity_poly.entity_id
_entity_poly.type
_entity_poly.pdbx_seq_one_letter_code
_entity_poly.pdbx_strand_id
1 'polypeptide(L)'
;MRALSPYLLPVFLLLGSNVFMTTAWYWHLRYKQVPIFSVILFSWALALIEYCLAVPANRYGNAVYSAAQLKTMQEVITFVVFAVFSYVYLKQPLTWNQGVGFAMIAAGAFFVFHKW
;
A
#
# COMPACT_ATOMS: atom_id res chain seq x y z
N MET A 1 6.99 12.74 16.66
CA MET A 1 7.60 11.46 16.29
C MET A 1 8.12 10.65 17.46
N ARG A 2 8.39 11.31 18.57
CA ARG A 2 8.84 10.59 19.76
C ARG A 2 7.83 9.58 20.29
N ALA A 3 6.55 9.84 20.05
CA ALA A 3 5.50 8.97 20.54
C ALA A 3 5.44 7.63 19.80
N LEU A 4 6.05 7.55 18.62
CA LEU A 4 6.02 6.33 17.82
C LEU A 4 7.33 5.56 17.98
N SER A 5 7.18 4.27 18.24
CA SER A 5 8.30 3.34 18.26
C SER A 5 8.96 3.28 16.89
N PRO A 6 10.28 3.01 16.80
CA PRO A 6 10.90 2.79 15.49
C PRO A 6 10.29 1.63 14.71
N TYR A 7 9.57 0.73 15.39
CA TYR A 7 8.87 -0.37 14.72
C TYR A 7 7.53 0.07 14.13
N LEU A 8 6.85 1.03 14.76
CA LEU A 8 5.52 1.47 14.33
C LEU A 8 5.57 2.59 13.30
N LEU A 9 6.57 3.47 13.37
CA LEU A 9 6.67 4.61 12.47
C LEU A 9 6.65 4.18 11.00
N PRO A 10 7.47 3.19 10.56
CA PRO A 10 7.41 2.75 9.17
C PRO A 10 6.06 2.20 8.77
N VAL A 11 5.37 1.51 9.69
CA VAL A 11 4.05 0.93 9.40
C VAL A 11 3.06 2.04 9.07
N PHE A 12 3.01 3.09 9.88
CA PHE A 12 2.09 4.20 9.64
C PHE A 12 2.44 4.97 8.38
N LEU A 13 3.74 5.17 8.11
CA LEU A 13 4.16 5.84 6.89
C LEU A 13 3.80 5.03 5.66
N LEU A 14 3.99 3.71 5.70
CA LEU A 14 3.61 2.84 4.60
C LEU A 14 2.10 2.81 4.40
N LEU A 15 1.34 2.84 5.47
CA LEU A 15 -0.11 2.88 5.37
C LEU A 15 -0.56 4.14 4.62
N GLY A 16 -0.05 5.30 5.03
CA GLY A 16 -0.36 6.55 4.34
C GLY A 16 0.09 6.56 2.90
N SER A 17 1.31 6.07 2.66
CA SER A 17 1.87 5.96 1.31
C SER A 17 0.97 5.12 0.41
N ASN A 18 0.46 4.01 0.92
CA ASN A 18 -0.37 3.11 0.11
C ASN A 18 -1.75 3.68 -0.20
N VAL A 19 -2.29 4.55 0.68
CA VAL A 19 -3.53 5.25 0.36
C VAL A 19 -3.33 6.12 -0.88
N PHE A 20 -2.23 6.89 -0.94
CA PHE A 20 -1.94 7.73 -2.09
C PHE A 20 -1.63 6.90 -3.34
N MET A 21 -0.86 5.82 -3.19
CA MET A 21 -0.48 5.01 -4.34
C MET A 21 -1.69 4.26 -4.91
N THR A 22 -2.53 3.69 -4.06
CA THR A 22 -3.74 3.01 -4.52
C THR A 22 -4.65 4.00 -5.24
N THR A 23 -4.80 5.20 -4.70
CA THR A 23 -5.57 6.24 -5.35
C THR A 23 -4.97 6.59 -6.70
N ALA A 24 -3.63 6.76 -6.77
CA ALA A 24 -2.96 7.12 -8.01
C ALA A 24 -3.19 6.09 -9.11
N TRP A 25 -3.20 4.81 -8.74
CA TRP A 25 -3.31 3.73 -9.73
C TRP A 25 -4.74 3.47 -10.18
N TYR A 26 -5.73 3.72 -9.33
CA TYR A 26 -7.07 3.18 -9.57
C TYR A 26 -8.19 4.22 -9.58
N TRP A 27 -7.93 5.48 -9.19
CA TRP A 27 -9.02 6.45 -9.12
C TRP A 27 -9.70 6.67 -10.47
N HIS A 28 -8.92 6.61 -11.56
CA HIS A 28 -9.43 6.90 -12.90
C HIS A 28 -10.36 5.81 -13.42
N LEU A 29 -10.37 4.64 -12.78
CA LEU A 29 -11.27 3.57 -13.21
C LEU A 29 -12.73 3.95 -13.01
N ARG A 30 -12.99 4.92 -12.15
CA ARG A 30 -14.34 5.45 -11.96
C ARG A 30 -14.69 6.52 -12.99
N TYR A 31 -13.69 7.13 -13.61
CA TYR A 31 -13.87 8.24 -14.57
C TYR A 31 -13.17 7.92 -15.88
N LYS A 32 -13.67 6.90 -16.58
CA LYS A 32 -13.00 6.40 -17.77
C LYS A 32 -13.05 7.36 -18.95
N GLN A 33 -13.92 8.39 -18.89
CA GLN A 33 -14.01 9.40 -19.92
C GLN A 33 -12.93 10.47 -19.85
N VAL A 34 -12.18 10.53 -18.74
CA VAL A 34 -11.09 11.49 -18.60
C VAL A 34 -9.96 11.11 -19.56
N PRO A 35 -9.35 12.07 -20.29
CA PRO A 35 -8.27 11.74 -21.21
C PRO A 35 -7.09 11.08 -20.49
N ILE A 36 -6.51 10.08 -21.14
CA ILE A 36 -5.46 9.26 -20.52
C ILE A 36 -4.25 10.09 -20.12
N PHE A 37 -3.90 11.11 -20.91
CA PHE A 37 -2.74 11.94 -20.60
C PHE A 37 -2.96 12.72 -19.29
N SER A 38 -4.17 13.24 -19.09
CA SER A 38 -4.52 13.94 -17.86
C SER A 38 -4.47 13.00 -16.66
N VAL A 39 -4.92 11.75 -16.84
CA VAL A 39 -4.85 10.72 -15.80
C VAL A 39 -3.40 10.48 -15.39
N ILE A 40 -2.53 10.34 -16.37
CA ILE A 40 -1.12 10.08 -16.11
C ILE A 40 -0.50 11.23 -15.29
N LEU A 41 -0.76 12.46 -15.68
CA LEU A 41 -0.20 13.61 -14.96
C LEU A 41 -0.70 13.72 -13.54
N PHE A 42 -2.00 13.54 -13.33
CA PHE A 42 -2.58 13.63 -12.00
C PHE A 42 -2.08 12.48 -11.10
N SER A 43 -2.04 11.27 -11.65
CA SER A 43 -1.55 10.12 -10.90
C SER A 43 -0.08 10.24 -10.56
N TRP A 44 0.70 10.81 -11.47
CA TRP A 44 2.12 11.08 -11.21
C TRP A 44 2.30 12.05 -10.04
N ALA A 45 1.46 13.08 -9.98
CA ALA A 45 1.50 14.02 -8.85
C ALA A 45 1.17 13.33 -7.53
N LEU A 46 0.18 12.42 -7.54
CA LEU A 46 -0.14 11.64 -6.36
C LEU A 46 1.02 10.72 -5.94
N ALA A 47 1.71 10.15 -6.91
CA ALA A 47 2.86 9.30 -6.63
C ALA A 47 4.01 10.08 -5.98
N LEU A 48 4.15 11.34 -6.32
CA LEU A 48 5.15 12.19 -5.67
C LEU A 48 4.87 12.31 -4.17
N ILE A 49 3.61 12.51 -3.79
CA ILE A 49 3.23 12.58 -2.39
C ILE A 49 3.50 11.22 -1.72
N GLU A 50 3.18 10.12 -2.43
CA GLU A 50 3.43 8.78 -1.94
C GLU A 50 4.91 8.57 -1.63
N TYR A 51 5.80 9.02 -2.49
CA TYR A 51 7.22 8.91 -2.28
C TYR A 51 7.69 9.66 -1.03
N CYS A 52 7.08 10.80 -0.75
CA CYS A 52 7.41 11.56 0.46
C CYS A 52 7.11 10.77 1.74
N LEU A 53 6.25 9.77 1.65
CA LEU A 53 5.92 8.89 2.77
C LEU A 53 6.67 7.57 2.69
N ALA A 54 6.77 6.98 1.50
CA ALA A 54 7.36 5.65 1.33
C ALA A 54 8.88 5.66 1.51
N VAL A 55 9.56 6.68 0.98
CA VAL A 55 11.02 6.71 1.09
C VAL A 55 11.46 6.85 2.54
N PRO A 56 10.91 7.79 3.33
CA PRO A 56 11.25 7.81 4.75
C PRO A 56 10.85 6.53 5.48
N ALA A 57 9.72 5.91 5.11
CA ALA A 57 9.29 4.66 5.74
C ALA A 57 10.35 3.59 5.59
N ASN A 58 10.86 3.42 4.38
CA ASN A 58 11.87 2.41 4.10
C ASN A 58 13.21 2.78 4.72
N ARG A 59 13.59 4.04 4.65
CA ARG A 59 14.88 4.45 5.16
C ARG A 59 14.98 4.31 6.68
N TYR A 60 13.97 4.83 7.38
CA TYR A 60 13.95 4.73 8.84
C TYR A 60 13.61 3.31 9.27
N GLY A 61 12.73 2.63 8.53
CA GLY A 61 12.33 1.28 8.86
C GLY A 61 13.47 0.28 8.75
N ASN A 62 14.42 0.52 7.87
CA ASN A 62 15.52 -0.41 7.68
C ASN A 62 16.44 -0.49 8.90
N ALA A 63 16.30 0.41 9.86
CA ALA A 63 17.02 0.32 11.11
C ALA A 63 16.55 -0.84 11.98
N VAL A 64 15.28 -1.25 11.84
CA VAL A 64 14.68 -2.32 12.66
C VAL A 64 14.10 -3.47 11.84
N TYR A 65 13.91 -3.29 10.55
CA TYR A 65 13.37 -4.30 9.64
C TYR A 65 14.33 -4.52 8.48
N SER A 66 14.42 -5.76 8.01
CA SER A 66 15.15 -6.02 6.78
C SER A 66 14.38 -5.47 5.58
N ALA A 67 15.06 -5.33 4.45
CA ALA A 67 14.40 -4.90 3.21
C ALA A 67 13.28 -5.86 2.83
N ALA A 68 13.48 -7.17 3.01
CA ALA A 68 12.46 -8.16 2.71
C ALA A 68 11.23 -7.98 3.60
N GLN A 69 11.45 -7.68 4.87
CA GLN A 69 10.34 -7.44 5.79
C GLN A 69 9.57 -6.17 5.43
N LEU A 70 10.28 -5.11 5.05
CA LEU A 70 9.64 -3.87 4.63
C LEU A 70 8.80 -4.08 3.37
N LYS A 71 9.34 -4.82 2.41
CA LYS A 71 8.61 -5.13 1.17
C LYS A 71 7.36 -5.94 1.47
N THR A 72 7.47 -6.93 2.35
CA THR A 72 6.34 -7.76 2.73
C THR A 72 5.27 -6.95 3.44
N MET A 73 5.65 -6.07 4.36
CA MET A 73 4.71 -5.17 5.03
C MET A 73 3.97 -4.31 4.02
N GLN A 74 4.71 -3.76 3.06
CA GLN A 74 4.13 -2.92 2.02
C GLN A 74 3.09 -3.70 1.21
N GLU A 75 3.39 -4.93 0.84
CA GLU A 75 2.46 -5.75 0.06
C GLU A 75 1.19 -6.06 0.84
N VAL A 76 1.31 -6.45 2.10
CA VAL A 76 0.14 -6.72 2.94
C VAL A 76 -0.71 -5.46 3.09
N ILE A 77 -0.08 -4.33 3.40
CA ILE A 77 -0.80 -3.06 3.54
C ILE A 77 -1.46 -2.68 2.22
N THR A 78 -0.75 -2.88 1.10
CA THR A 78 -1.29 -2.61 -0.23
C THR A 78 -2.60 -3.36 -0.46
N PHE A 79 -2.64 -4.64 -0.13
CA PHE A 79 -3.86 -5.43 -0.34
C PHE A 79 -4.99 -4.99 0.57
N VAL A 80 -4.70 -4.67 1.83
CA VAL A 80 -5.73 -4.19 2.75
C VAL A 80 -6.29 -2.85 2.27
N VAL A 81 -5.42 -1.91 1.93
CA VAL A 81 -5.84 -0.60 1.43
C VAL A 81 -6.63 -0.76 0.14
N PHE A 82 -6.15 -1.61 -0.77
CA PHE A 82 -6.83 -1.85 -2.02
C PHE A 82 -8.22 -2.45 -1.80
N ALA A 83 -8.35 -3.40 -0.88
CA ALA A 83 -9.65 -4.04 -0.61
C ALA A 83 -10.66 -2.99 -0.13
N VAL A 84 -10.26 -2.10 0.78
CA VAL A 84 -11.12 -1.02 1.26
C VAL A 84 -11.44 -0.06 0.14
N PHE A 85 -10.43 0.37 -0.62
CA PHE A 85 -10.61 1.30 -1.74
C PHE A 85 -11.55 0.74 -2.79
N SER A 86 -11.36 -0.51 -3.16
CA SER A 86 -12.17 -1.17 -4.17
C SER A 86 -13.63 -1.23 -3.75
N TYR A 87 -13.88 -1.59 -2.49
CA TYR A 87 -15.24 -1.69 -1.99
C TYR A 87 -15.91 -0.32 -1.88
N VAL A 88 -15.20 0.66 -1.29
CA VAL A 88 -15.79 1.96 -0.95
C VAL A 88 -15.83 2.89 -2.16
N TYR A 89 -14.74 2.98 -2.91
CA TYR A 89 -14.61 3.96 -3.99
C TYR A 89 -15.03 3.40 -5.34
N LEU A 90 -14.50 2.24 -5.71
CA LEU A 90 -14.79 1.65 -7.01
C LEU A 90 -16.12 0.90 -7.03
N LYS A 91 -16.66 0.59 -5.86
CA LYS A 91 -17.91 -0.17 -5.73
C LYS A 91 -17.77 -1.57 -6.32
N GLN A 92 -16.60 -2.17 -6.18
CA GLN A 92 -16.30 -3.50 -6.70
C GLN A 92 -15.91 -4.41 -5.53
N PRO A 93 -16.86 -5.06 -4.87
CA PRO A 93 -16.54 -5.92 -3.74
C PRO A 93 -15.67 -7.10 -4.15
N LEU A 94 -14.83 -7.55 -3.24
CA LEU A 94 -13.98 -8.70 -3.48
C LEU A 94 -14.82 -9.97 -3.55
N THR A 95 -14.47 -10.84 -4.50
CA THR A 95 -15.10 -12.16 -4.59
C THR A 95 -14.47 -13.11 -3.58
N TRP A 96 -15.13 -14.27 -3.38
CA TRP A 96 -14.60 -15.30 -2.51
C TRP A 96 -13.20 -15.74 -2.95
N ASN A 97 -13.01 -15.93 -4.27
CA ASN A 97 -11.71 -16.36 -4.79
C ASN A 97 -10.61 -15.35 -4.49
N GLN A 98 -10.93 -14.05 -4.62
CA GLN A 98 -9.97 -13.00 -4.33
C GLN A 98 -9.62 -12.96 -2.85
N GLY A 99 -10.61 -13.15 -2.00
CA GLY A 99 -10.38 -13.22 -0.57
C GLY A 99 -9.46 -14.37 -0.16
N VAL A 100 -9.65 -15.53 -0.77
CA VAL A 100 -8.78 -16.69 -0.53
C VAL A 100 -7.35 -16.37 -0.97
N GLY A 101 -7.19 -15.77 -2.16
CA GLY A 101 -5.87 -15.41 -2.66
C GLY A 101 -5.15 -14.45 -1.74
N PHE A 102 -5.86 -13.42 -1.26
CA PHE A 102 -5.26 -12.46 -0.34
C PHE A 102 -4.88 -13.11 0.99
N ALA A 103 -5.68 -14.06 1.47
CA ALA A 103 -5.37 -14.81 2.68
C ALA A 103 -4.09 -15.63 2.51
N MET A 104 -3.88 -16.20 1.34
CA MET A 104 -2.65 -16.96 1.04
C MET A 104 -1.43 -16.05 1.03
N ILE A 105 -1.58 -14.83 0.52
CA ILE A 105 -0.49 -13.85 0.56
C ILE A 105 -0.16 -13.48 2.00
N ALA A 106 -1.17 -13.31 2.85
CA ALA A 106 -0.95 -13.03 4.26
C ALA A 106 -0.23 -14.18 4.96
N ALA A 107 -0.56 -15.42 4.60
CA ALA A 107 0.15 -16.58 5.12
C ALA A 107 1.63 -16.57 4.70
N GLY A 108 1.90 -16.18 3.45
CA GLY A 108 3.27 -16.02 2.99
C GLY A 108 4.03 -14.96 3.78
N ALA A 109 3.36 -13.87 4.12
CA ALA A 109 3.96 -12.83 4.94
C ALA A 109 4.39 -13.36 6.31
N PHE A 110 3.61 -14.26 6.90
CA PHE A 110 3.95 -14.88 8.16
C PHE A 110 5.33 -15.55 8.09
N PHE A 111 5.60 -16.26 7.00
CA PHE A 111 6.88 -16.94 6.84
C PHE A 111 8.04 -15.96 6.72
N VAL A 112 7.82 -14.80 6.13
CA VAL A 112 8.88 -13.79 6.00
C VAL A 112 9.29 -13.25 7.36
N PHE A 113 8.32 -13.06 8.26
CA PHE A 113 8.59 -12.48 9.56
C PHE A 113 8.95 -13.51 10.62
N HIS A 114 8.63 -14.77 10.39
CA HIS A 114 8.88 -15.81 11.38
C HIS A 114 10.37 -16.16 11.42
N LYS A 115 10.92 -16.20 12.62
CA LYS A 115 12.32 -16.61 12.81
C LYS A 115 12.35 -18.08 13.17
N TRP A 116 12.94 -18.88 12.30
CA TRP A 116 13.06 -20.32 12.50
C TRP A 116 14.21 -20.75 13.41
#